data_06bbb2ed7dec5abeb8c4c1673652389a
#
_entry.id   06bbb2ed7dec5abeb8c4c1673652389a
#
_cell.length_a   1.000
_cell.length_b   1.000
_cell.length_c   1.000
_cell.angle_alpha   90.00
_cell.angle_beta   90.00
_cell.angle_gamma   90.00
#
_symmetry.space_group_name_H-M   'P 1'
#
loop_
_entity.id
_entity.type
_entity.pdbx_description
1 polymer ?
#
loop_
_entity_poly.entity_id
_entity_poly.type
_entity_poly.pdbx_seq_one_letter_code
_entity_poly.pdbx_strand_id
1 'polypeptide(L)'
;MTFQAYKGLFKPKNPKKYKGDPSNIIYRSSWERKVMGWLDDNQNVIWWASEELPIPYVSPVDRKVHRYFPDFIVRIRQRTGQETTMILEVKPEAQTKMPTQKRKTKRYLIEAATYAVNQEKWRAADLFCK
;
A
#
# COMPACT_ATOMS: atom_id res chain seq x y z
N MET A 1 24.44 14.77 -0.02
CA MET A 1 23.03 15.13 -0.11
C MET A 1 22.23 14.33 0.90
N THR A 2 21.62 15.02 1.82
CA THR A 2 20.79 14.34 2.81
C THR A 2 19.54 13.82 2.12
N PHE A 3 19.31 12.53 2.24
CA PHE A 3 18.09 11.94 1.75
C PHE A 3 16.95 12.32 2.69
N GLN A 4 16.13 13.25 2.26
CA GLN A 4 14.93 13.60 3.02
C GLN A 4 13.74 12.87 2.46
N ALA A 5 12.97 12.22 3.34
CA ALA A 5 11.67 11.69 2.98
C ALA A 5 10.81 12.88 2.52
N TYR A 6 10.41 12.87 1.27
CA TYR A 6 9.64 13.93 0.67
C TYR A 6 8.19 13.80 1.13
N LYS A 7 7.81 14.64 2.08
CA LYS A 7 6.49 14.58 2.71
C LYS A 7 5.71 15.87 2.43
N GLY A 8 4.46 15.73 2.03
CA GLY A 8 3.61 16.90 1.76
C GLY A 8 2.15 16.54 1.52
N LEU A 9 1.37 17.55 1.22
CA LEU A 9 -0.05 17.38 0.90
C LEU A 9 -0.23 17.29 -0.62
N PHE A 10 -0.95 16.28 -1.05
CA PHE A 10 -1.34 16.12 -2.45
C PHE A 10 -2.68 16.82 -2.68
N LYS A 11 -2.73 17.67 -3.70
CA LYS A 11 -3.96 18.36 -4.10
C LYS A 11 -4.51 17.69 -5.36
N PRO A 12 -5.61 16.93 -5.26
CA PRO A 12 -6.17 16.26 -6.44
C PRO A 12 -6.83 17.26 -7.39
N LYS A 13 -6.69 17.01 -8.69
CA LYS A 13 -7.44 17.74 -9.72
C LYS A 13 -8.88 17.26 -9.79
N ASN A 14 -9.11 16.00 -9.41
CA ASN A 14 -10.43 15.35 -9.42
C ASN A 14 -10.79 14.87 -8.02
N PRO A 15 -11.09 15.80 -7.09
CA PRO A 15 -11.29 15.44 -5.68
C PRO A 15 -12.46 14.48 -5.44
N LYS A 16 -13.41 14.40 -6.35
CA LYS A 16 -14.55 13.47 -6.24
C LYS A 16 -14.13 12.01 -6.39
N LYS A 17 -12.97 11.74 -6.99
CA LYS A 17 -12.43 10.39 -7.12
C LYS A 17 -11.79 9.89 -5.84
N TYR A 18 -11.40 10.77 -4.95
CA TYR A 18 -10.75 10.37 -3.71
C TYR A 18 -11.79 9.94 -2.67
N LYS A 19 -11.65 8.71 -2.20
CA LYS A 19 -12.54 8.16 -1.17
C LYS A 19 -11.97 8.41 0.20
N GLY A 20 -12.28 9.55 0.77
CA GLY A 20 -11.77 10.05 2.03
C GLY A 20 -11.82 11.57 2.01
N ASP A 21 -10.99 12.22 2.83
CA ASP A 21 -10.90 13.67 2.88
C ASP A 21 -9.90 14.17 1.83
N PRO A 22 -10.35 14.75 0.70
CA PRO A 22 -9.44 15.19 -0.36
C PRO A 22 -8.58 16.38 0.04
N SER A 23 -8.89 17.05 1.14
CA SER A 23 -8.09 18.16 1.65
C SER A 23 -6.93 17.70 2.54
N ASN A 24 -6.86 16.41 2.86
CA ASN A 24 -5.87 15.85 3.79
C ASN A 24 -5.21 14.58 3.24
N ILE A 25 -4.76 14.62 1.99
CA ILE A 25 -4.05 13.51 1.35
C ILE A 25 -2.56 13.77 1.53
N ILE A 26 -1.91 12.93 2.35
CA ILE A 26 -0.49 13.08 2.67
C ILE A 26 0.34 12.05 1.90
N TYR A 27 1.33 12.52 1.14
CA TYR A 27 2.35 11.63 0.57
C TYR A 27 3.60 11.69 1.45
N ARG A 28 4.23 10.52 1.63
CA ARG A 28 5.45 10.39 2.46
C ARG A 28 6.70 10.15 1.63
N SER A 29 6.55 10.07 0.31
CA SER A 29 7.67 9.88 -0.60
C SER A 29 7.33 10.45 -1.97
N SER A 30 8.35 10.70 -2.80
CA SER A 30 8.14 11.14 -4.18
C SER A 30 7.44 10.07 -5.02
N TRP A 31 7.67 8.79 -4.71
CA TRP A 31 7.00 7.70 -5.39
C TRP A 31 5.50 7.69 -5.11
N GLU A 32 5.11 7.87 -3.85
CA GLU A 32 3.69 7.98 -3.49
C GLU A 32 3.03 9.14 -4.20
N ARG A 33 3.71 10.29 -4.26
CA ARG A 33 3.19 11.46 -4.97
C ARG A 33 2.95 11.18 -6.45
N LYS A 34 3.88 10.47 -7.10
CA LYS A 34 3.73 10.09 -8.52
C LYS A 34 2.56 9.15 -8.72
N VAL A 35 2.39 8.17 -7.84
CA VAL A 35 1.27 7.23 -7.89
C VAL A 35 -0.05 7.98 -7.70
N MET A 36 -0.12 8.89 -6.74
CA MET A 36 -1.31 9.71 -6.51
C MET A 36 -1.71 10.51 -7.74
N GLY A 37 -0.73 11.13 -8.41
CA GLY A 37 -0.98 11.87 -9.64
C GLY A 37 -1.54 10.98 -10.74
N TRP A 38 -0.96 9.78 -10.89
CA TRP A 38 -1.44 8.82 -11.88
C TRP A 38 -2.86 8.35 -11.57
N LEU A 39 -3.16 8.06 -10.31
CA LEU A 39 -4.49 7.63 -9.89
C LEU A 39 -5.54 8.72 -10.12
N ASP A 40 -5.18 9.96 -9.83
CA ASP A 40 -6.07 11.09 -9.99
C ASP A 40 -6.38 11.38 -11.48
N ASP A 41 -5.37 11.26 -12.34
CA ASP A 41 -5.50 11.58 -13.77
C ASP A 41 -6.04 10.42 -14.62
N ASN A 42 -5.95 9.18 -14.17
CA ASN A 42 -6.32 8.02 -14.97
C ASN A 42 -7.84 7.86 -15.04
N GLN A 43 -8.39 7.91 -16.27
CA GLN A 43 -9.83 7.80 -16.50
C GLN A 43 -10.43 6.45 -16.10
N ASN A 44 -9.61 5.40 -16.06
CA ASN A 44 -10.06 4.06 -15.67
C ASN A 44 -10.12 3.88 -14.16
N VAL A 45 -9.57 4.82 -13.39
CA VAL A 45 -9.66 4.82 -11.94
C VAL A 45 -10.99 5.46 -11.54
N ILE A 46 -11.86 4.67 -10.93
CA ILE A 46 -13.18 5.13 -10.50
C ILE A 46 -13.07 5.90 -9.20
N TRP A 47 -12.35 5.33 -8.22
CA TRP A 47 -12.00 6.01 -6.99
C TRP A 47 -10.70 5.42 -6.43
N TRP A 48 -10.05 6.17 -5.55
CA TRP A 48 -8.85 5.72 -4.88
C TRP A 48 -8.79 6.32 -3.47
N ALA A 49 -8.02 5.69 -2.59
CA ALA A 49 -7.78 6.15 -1.23
C ALA A 49 -6.36 5.81 -0.82
N SER A 50 -5.79 6.63 0.05
CA SER A 50 -4.46 6.45 0.60
C SER A 50 -4.56 6.30 2.11
N GLU A 51 -4.19 5.12 2.63
CA GLU A 51 -4.13 4.82 4.07
C GLU A 51 -5.42 5.12 4.84
N GLU A 52 -6.57 5.07 4.16
CA GLU A 52 -7.86 5.41 4.77
C GLU A 52 -8.59 4.21 5.39
N LEU A 53 -8.36 3.00 4.85
CA LEU A 53 -9.11 1.82 5.24
C LEU A 53 -8.21 0.82 5.96
N PRO A 54 -8.48 0.51 7.24
CA PRO A 54 -7.74 -0.53 7.95
C PRO A 54 -8.22 -1.93 7.55
N ILE A 55 -7.26 -2.82 7.31
CA ILE A 55 -7.54 -4.23 7.03
C ILE A 55 -7.00 -5.05 8.19
N PRO A 56 -7.83 -5.78 8.93
CA PRO A 56 -7.34 -6.61 10.02
C PRO A 56 -6.60 -7.84 9.50
N TYR A 57 -5.52 -8.18 10.16
CA TYR A 57 -4.76 -9.39 9.88
C TYR A 57 -4.18 -9.94 11.17
N VAL A 58 -3.85 -11.24 11.19
CA VAL A 58 -3.19 -11.86 12.34
C VAL A 58 -1.70 -11.89 12.08
N SER A 59 -0.93 -11.20 12.93
CA SER A 59 0.52 -11.19 12.80
C SER A 59 1.12 -12.52 13.23
N PRO A 60 2.00 -13.15 12.43
CA PRO A 60 2.65 -14.39 12.81
C PRO A 60 3.71 -14.20 13.90
N VAL A 61 4.10 -12.96 14.20
CA VAL A 61 5.12 -12.66 15.20
C VAL A 61 4.54 -12.78 16.62
N ASP A 62 3.39 -12.16 16.87
CA ASP A 62 2.76 -12.16 18.21
C ASP A 62 1.40 -12.85 18.25
N ARG A 63 0.91 -13.33 17.11
CA ARG A 63 -0.39 -14.01 16.93
C ARG A 63 -1.58 -13.17 17.37
N LYS A 64 -1.42 -11.84 17.35
CA LYS A 64 -2.49 -10.88 17.66
C LYS A 64 -3.02 -10.26 16.40
N VAL A 65 -4.26 -9.76 16.48
CA VAL A 65 -4.87 -9.03 15.38
C VAL A 65 -4.29 -7.62 15.31
N HIS A 66 -3.79 -7.25 14.14
CA HIS A 66 -3.28 -5.91 13.86
C HIS A 66 -4.09 -5.30 12.73
N ARG A 67 -4.00 -3.97 12.59
CA ARG A 67 -4.60 -3.27 11.47
C ARG A 67 -3.54 -2.96 10.43
N TYR A 68 -3.84 -3.30 9.19
CA TYR A 68 -2.99 -2.99 8.05
C TYR A 68 -3.63 -1.86 7.27
N PHE A 69 -2.89 -0.74 7.12
CA PHE A 69 -3.29 0.38 6.28
C PHE A 69 -2.53 0.28 4.96
N PRO A 70 -3.15 -0.22 3.88
CA PRO A 70 -2.46 -0.27 2.59
C PRO A 70 -2.13 1.14 2.09
N ASP A 71 -1.03 1.27 1.34
CA ASP A 71 -0.64 2.55 0.79
C ASP A 71 -1.76 3.13 -0.06
N PHE A 72 -2.35 2.30 -0.96
CA PHE A 72 -3.47 2.71 -1.79
C PHE A 72 -4.48 1.60 -1.97
N ILE A 73 -5.75 1.95 -1.96
CA ILE A 73 -6.86 1.10 -2.42
C ILE A 73 -7.45 1.80 -3.62
N VAL A 74 -7.65 1.06 -4.71
CA VAL A 74 -8.06 1.62 -6.00
C VAL A 74 -9.18 0.79 -6.60
N ARG A 75 -10.23 1.45 -7.06
CA ARG A 75 -11.28 0.83 -7.87
C ARG A 75 -11.06 1.20 -9.32
N ILE A 76 -10.83 0.21 -10.19
CA ILE A 76 -10.59 0.44 -11.60
C ILE A 76 -11.66 -0.19 -12.47
N ARG A 77 -11.84 0.37 -13.66
CA ARG A 77 -12.68 -0.21 -14.71
C ARG A 77 -11.77 -0.84 -15.76
N GLN A 78 -11.95 -2.14 -15.99
CA GLN A 78 -11.20 -2.86 -17.01
C GLN A 78 -11.80 -2.64 -18.41
N ARG A 79 -11.08 -3.05 -19.45
CA ARG A 79 -11.54 -2.93 -20.85
C ARG A 79 -12.89 -3.61 -21.07
N THR A 80 -13.17 -4.68 -20.34
CA THR A 80 -14.43 -5.42 -20.44
C THR A 80 -15.60 -4.67 -19.80
N GLY A 81 -15.35 -3.54 -19.13
CA GLY A 81 -16.33 -2.83 -18.34
C GLY A 81 -16.45 -3.33 -16.91
N GLN A 82 -15.77 -4.42 -16.58
CA GLN A 82 -15.77 -4.96 -15.22
C GLN A 82 -14.97 -4.08 -14.28
N GLU A 83 -15.52 -3.83 -13.09
CA GLU A 83 -14.84 -3.06 -12.05
C GLU A 83 -14.14 -3.99 -11.08
N THR A 84 -12.94 -3.61 -10.66
CA THR A 84 -12.14 -4.39 -9.74
C THR A 84 -11.51 -3.49 -8.70
N THR A 85 -11.54 -3.92 -7.44
CA THR A 85 -10.83 -3.24 -6.36
C THR A 85 -9.47 -3.90 -6.18
N MET A 86 -8.42 -3.10 -6.09
CA MET A 86 -7.07 -3.60 -5.93
C MET A 86 -6.31 -2.76 -4.91
N ILE A 87 -5.28 -3.36 -4.32
CA ILE A 87 -4.40 -2.70 -3.37
C ILE A 87 -3.05 -2.51 -4.02
N LEU A 88 -2.54 -1.29 -3.93
CA LEU A 88 -1.20 -0.95 -4.42
C LEU A 88 -0.30 -0.64 -3.23
N GLU A 89 0.88 -1.26 -3.24
CA GLU A 89 1.89 -1.05 -2.22
C GLU A 89 3.17 -0.53 -2.87
N VAL A 90 3.71 0.54 -2.29
CA VAL A 90 5.00 1.08 -2.72
C VAL A 90 6.05 0.54 -1.77
N LYS A 91 6.63 -0.61 -2.12
CA LYS A 91 7.61 -1.31 -1.29
C LYS A 91 8.94 -1.47 -2.00
N PRO A 92 10.07 -1.36 -1.27
CA PRO A 92 11.35 -1.76 -1.84
C PRO A 92 11.33 -3.23 -2.24
N GLU A 93 11.96 -3.57 -3.35
CA GLU A 93 11.98 -4.93 -3.87
C GLU A 93 12.48 -5.95 -2.84
N ALA A 94 13.45 -5.56 -2.01
CA ALA A 94 14.01 -6.43 -0.98
C ALA A 94 12.97 -6.94 0.02
N GLN A 95 11.88 -6.19 0.26
CA GLN A 95 10.82 -6.59 1.18
C GLN A 95 9.82 -7.59 0.57
N THR A 96 9.85 -7.77 -0.74
CA THR A 96 8.94 -8.69 -1.43
C THR A 96 9.54 -10.06 -1.63
N LYS A 97 10.82 -10.24 -1.33
CA LYS A 97 11.55 -11.49 -1.52
C LYS A 97 11.91 -12.12 -0.18
N MET A 98 11.85 -13.45 -0.13
CA MET A 98 12.31 -14.18 1.04
C MET A 98 13.82 -13.98 1.20
N PRO A 99 14.30 -13.69 2.42
CA PRO A 99 15.75 -13.60 2.67
C PRO A 99 16.46 -14.90 2.30
N THR A 100 17.59 -14.79 1.60
CA THR A 100 18.35 -15.94 1.09
C THR A 100 19.62 -16.22 1.90
N GLN A 101 19.86 -15.48 2.94
CA GLN A 101 21.06 -15.59 3.75
C GLN A 101 21.12 -16.94 4.49
N LYS A 102 22.23 -17.68 4.31
CA LYS A 102 22.38 -19.02 4.89
C LYS A 102 22.62 -19.01 6.39
N ARG A 103 23.19 -17.95 6.95
CA ARG A 103 23.41 -17.82 8.40
C ARG A 103 22.24 -17.12 9.05
N LYS A 104 21.73 -17.69 10.15
CA LYS A 104 20.69 -17.06 10.96
C LYS A 104 21.30 -15.96 11.84
N THR A 105 21.62 -14.82 11.23
CA THR A 105 22.04 -13.64 11.97
C THR A 105 20.82 -12.90 12.49
N LYS A 106 21.03 -11.99 13.45
CA LYS A 106 19.95 -11.11 13.94
C LYS A 106 19.25 -10.38 12.78
N ARG A 107 20.01 -9.89 11.81
CA ARG A 107 19.47 -9.23 10.63
C ARG A 107 18.60 -10.17 9.80
N TYR A 108 19.06 -11.40 9.58
CA TYR A 108 18.29 -12.41 8.86
C TYR A 108 16.93 -12.68 9.54
N LEU A 109 16.94 -12.83 10.86
CA LEU A 109 15.70 -13.10 11.60
C LEU A 109 14.71 -11.93 11.50
N ILE A 110 15.20 -10.68 11.55
CA ILE A 110 14.36 -9.50 11.39
C ILE A 110 13.77 -9.46 9.99
N GLU A 111 14.57 -9.71 8.95
CA GLU A 111 14.12 -9.71 7.57
C GLU A 111 13.08 -10.82 7.31
N ALA A 112 13.31 -12.01 7.88
CA ALA A 112 12.38 -13.13 7.76
C ALA A 112 11.05 -12.81 8.45
N ALA A 113 11.08 -12.19 9.63
CA ALA A 113 9.88 -11.78 10.34
C ALA A 113 9.11 -10.72 9.56
N THR A 114 9.80 -9.75 8.99
CA THR A 114 9.18 -8.70 8.15
C THR A 114 8.51 -9.32 6.93
N TYR A 115 9.18 -10.26 6.27
CA TYR A 115 8.62 -10.98 5.13
C TYR A 115 7.33 -11.71 5.52
N ALA A 116 7.35 -12.44 6.63
CA ALA A 116 6.19 -13.20 7.10
C ALA A 116 5.01 -12.28 7.43
N VAL A 117 5.25 -11.15 8.09
CA VAL A 117 4.21 -10.17 8.40
C VAL A 117 3.62 -9.60 7.12
N ASN A 118 4.45 -9.25 6.13
CA ASN A 118 3.98 -8.72 4.86
C ASN A 118 3.12 -9.74 4.10
N GLN A 119 3.48 -11.02 4.14
CA GLN A 119 2.69 -12.07 3.50
C GLN A 119 1.29 -12.17 4.12
N GLU A 120 1.17 -12.05 5.44
CA GLU A 120 -0.13 -12.07 6.11
C GLU A 120 -0.96 -10.81 5.80
N LYS A 121 -0.32 -9.65 5.73
CA LYS A 121 -0.98 -8.40 5.31
C LYS A 121 -1.55 -8.53 3.91
N TRP A 122 -0.77 -9.08 2.97
CA TRP A 122 -1.18 -9.21 1.58
C TRP A 122 -2.27 -10.26 1.40
N ARG A 123 -2.22 -11.33 2.20
CA ARG A 123 -3.30 -12.33 2.21
C ARG A 123 -4.61 -11.71 2.68
N ALA A 124 -4.57 -10.93 3.77
CA ALA A 124 -5.75 -10.25 4.29
C ALA A 124 -6.28 -9.22 3.30
N ALA A 125 -5.37 -8.49 2.63
CA ALA A 125 -5.72 -7.52 1.61
C ALA A 125 -6.40 -8.18 0.41
N ASP A 126 -5.89 -9.32 -0.04
CA ASP A 126 -6.47 -10.07 -1.15
C ASP A 126 -7.90 -10.53 -0.83
N LEU A 127 -8.11 -11.03 0.38
CA LEU A 127 -9.45 -11.43 0.84
C LEU A 127 -10.40 -10.23 0.94
N PHE A 128 -9.89 -9.08 1.36
CA PHE A 128 -10.69 -7.86 1.45
C PHE A 128 -11.17 -7.38 0.08
N CYS A 129 -10.32 -7.54 -0.94
CA CYS A 129 -10.63 -7.08 -2.30
C CYS A 129 -11.58 -8.01 -3.08
N LYS A 130 -11.80 -9.23 -2.59
CA LYS A 130 -12.77 -10.16 -3.20
C LYS A 130 -14.22 -9.79 -2.79
#